data_fdcedb9f818a30e2a2e56cabb16ed208
#
_entry.id   fdcedb9f818a30e2a2e56cabb16ed208
#
_cell.length_a   1.000
_cell.length_b   1.000
_cell.length_c   1.000
_cell.angle_alpha   90.00
_cell.angle_beta   90.00
_cell.angle_gamma   90.00
#
_symmetry.space_group_name_H-M   'P 1'
#
loop_
_entity.id
_entity.type
_entity.pdbx_description
1 polymer ?
#
loop_
_entity_poly.entity_id
_entity_poly.type
_entity_poly.pdbx_seq_one_letter_code
_entity_poly.pdbx_strand_id
1 'polypeptide(L)'
;VLTVHRFHRLLALASLLLIASITDVAAEEAVFLSEPKMLQEHGAGEGPVWHPQLGLLTSGEGNINRRDLSGKTSIYREGAGTNGLLFDRRGRLVVCDNVRRQITRIDPDGTATVLTKSYEGQRYNQPNDLTIDSKNRIYFTDPQYGKRSGMEIRDRDGREIEGVYRIDPDGSVVRIIAHEVDRPNGLIVTPDDKYLFVADNNNSLGGARKLWRFALDGDGMPDLASQTLIHDWKTTRGPDGMKLDQQGRLYVAAGLNKPHLPQETADPPTAGIYVFSAAGKLIDFVAIPRDETTNCGFGGEDGKTLFVTAGGSLWSIQTAVPGYQIR
;
A
#
# COMPACT_ATOMS: atom_id res chain seq x y z
N VAL A 1 -79.38 50.61 -36.52
CA VAL A 1 -78.56 50.90 -35.35
C VAL A 1 -77.87 49.65 -34.97
N LEU A 2 -76.61 49.51 -35.38
CA LEU A 2 -75.79 48.36 -35.06
C LEU A 2 -74.51 48.86 -34.38
N THR A 3 -74.33 48.46 -33.14
CA THR A 3 -73.13 48.73 -32.33
C THR A 3 -72.08 47.65 -32.53
N VAL A 4 -70.89 48.02 -32.98
CA VAL A 4 -69.74 47.11 -33.19
C VAL A 4 -68.86 47.14 -31.95
N HIS A 5 -68.76 46.02 -31.29
CA HIS A 5 -67.79 45.81 -30.20
C HIS A 5 -66.42 45.37 -30.73
N ARG A 6 -65.39 46.16 -30.50
CA ARG A 6 -63.98 45.81 -30.78
C ARG A 6 -63.45 45.00 -29.62
N PHE A 7 -63.00 43.76 -29.90
CA PHE A 7 -62.20 42.97 -29.00
C PHE A 7 -60.70 43.28 -29.20
N HIS A 8 -60.05 43.77 -28.16
CA HIS A 8 -58.60 43.88 -28.11
C HIS A 8 -58.03 42.57 -27.60
N ARG A 9 -57.29 41.89 -28.42
CA ARG A 9 -56.46 40.75 -27.97
C ARG A 9 -55.11 41.26 -27.45
N LEU A 10 -54.83 41.11 -26.14
CA LEU A 10 -53.50 41.23 -25.55
C LEU A 10 -52.71 39.96 -25.87
N LEU A 11 -51.63 40.09 -26.62
CA LEU A 11 -50.61 39.06 -26.72
C LEU A 11 -49.67 39.23 -25.52
N ALA A 12 -49.68 38.26 -24.60
CA ALA A 12 -48.66 38.12 -23.57
C ALA A 12 -47.50 37.33 -24.17
N LEU A 13 -46.34 37.97 -24.39
CA LEU A 13 -45.07 37.28 -24.65
C LEU A 13 -44.56 36.72 -23.33
N ALA A 14 -44.59 35.40 -23.19
CA ALA A 14 -43.88 34.69 -22.13
C ALA A 14 -42.45 34.46 -22.60
N SER A 15 -41.49 35.23 -22.05
CA SER A 15 -40.05 35.01 -22.22
C SER A 15 -39.65 33.87 -21.31
N LEU A 16 -39.41 32.67 -21.86
CA LEU A 16 -38.77 31.57 -21.16
C LEU A 16 -37.27 31.91 -21.01
N LEU A 17 -36.83 32.29 -19.81
CA LEU A 17 -35.43 32.30 -19.43
C LEU A 17 -34.99 30.86 -19.21
N LEU A 18 -34.24 30.29 -20.15
CA LEU A 18 -33.54 29.02 -20.00
C LEU A 18 -32.27 29.30 -19.13
N ILE A 19 -32.38 29.07 -17.81
CA ILE A 19 -31.22 29.06 -16.94
C ILE A 19 -30.46 27.75 -17.24
N ALA A 20 -29.44 27.81 -18.10
CA ALA A 20 -28.47 26.73 -18.23
C ALA A 20 -27.65 26.70 -16.94
N SER A 21 -27.92 25.72 -16.07
CA SER A 21 -27.03 25.37 -14.96
C SER A 21 -25.73 24.81 -15.58
N ILE A 22 -24.72 25.65 -15.70
CA ILE A 22 -23.34 25.19 -15.92
C ILE A 22 -22.97 24.48 -14.62
N THR A 23 -23.09 23.17 -14.60
CA THR A 23 -22.40 22.37 -13.60
C THR A 23 -20.91 22.49 -13.95
N ASP A 24 -20.19 23.30 -13.18
CA ASP A 24 -18.73 23.24 -13.15
C ASP A 24 -18.35 21.79 -12.83
N VAL A 25 -18.03 21.02 -13.86
CA VAL A 25 -17.31 19.76 -13.68
C VAL A 25 -15.90 20.20 -13.30
N ALA A 26 -15.65 20.28 -11.98
CA ALA A 26 -14.30 20.49 -11.49
C ALA A 26 -13.41 19.46 -12.20
N ALA A 27 -12.42 19.92 -12.96
CA ALA A 27 -11.45 19.05 -13.59
C ALA A 27 -10.85 18.15 -12.50
N GLU A 28 -10.94 16.85 -12.67
CA GLU A 28 -10.38 15.88 -11.72
C GLU A 28 -8.88 16.20 -11.60
N GLU A 29 -8.45 16.58 -10.40
CA GLU A 29 -7.08 17.04 -10.17
C GLU A 29 -6.12 15.90 -10.47
N ALA A 30 -5.14 16.13 -11.35
CA ALA A 30 -4.17 15.12 -11.74
C ALA A 30 -3.50 14.51 -10.50
N VAL A 31 -3.40 13.19 -10.42
CA VAL A 31 -2.76 12.50 -9.30
C VAL A 31 -1.25 12.57 -9.42
N PHE A 32 -0.74 12.28 -10.62
CA PHE A 32 0.69 12.32 -10.93
C PHE A 32 1.04 13.57 -11.72
N LEU A 33 2.15 14.23 -11.37
CA LEU A 33 2.65 15.46 -11.99
C LEU A 33 3.87 15.21 -12.88
N SER A 34 4.42 14.01 -12.89
CA SER A 34 5.57 13.63 -13.71
C SER A 34 5.50 12.18 -14.15
N GLU A 35 6.20 11.86 -15.22
CA GLU A 35 6.52 10.49 -15.57
C GLU A 35 7.48 9.86 -14.56
N PRO A 36 7.50 8.51 -14.44
CA PRO A 36 8.45 7.79 -13.61
C PRO A 36 9.89 8.02 -14.05
N LYS A 37 10.75 8.40 -13.12
CA LYS A 37 12.18 8.59 -13.34
C LYS A 37 12.99 7.56 -12.55
N MET A 38 13.83 6.77 -13.20
CA MET A 38 14.74 5.86 -12.51
C MET A 38 15.83 6.65 -11.78
N LEU A 39 15.99 6.37 -10.49
CA LEU A 39 16.99 7.00 -9.61
C LEU A 39 18.17 6.08 -9.36
N GLN A 40 17.95 4.75 -9.38
CA GLN A 40 18.93 3.74 -9.01
C GLN A 40 18.55 2.41 -9.67
N GLU A 41 19.55 1.69 -10.20
CA GLU A 41 19.29 0.46 -10.95
C GLU A 41 19.24 -0.80 -10.07
N HIS A 42 19.97 -0.83 -8.95
CA HIS A 42 20.10 -1.98 -8.05
C HIS A 42 19.98 -1.58 -6.58
N GLY A 43 19.73 -2.57 -5.70
CA GLY A 43 19.73 -2.38 -4.25
C GLY A 43 18.45 -1.78 -3.66
N ALA A 44 17.37 -1.68 -4.45
CA ALA A 44 16.07 -1.17 -3.99
C ALA A 44 14.96 -2.17 -4.33
N GLY A 45 14.93 -3.31 -3.62
CA GLY A 45 13.98 -4.39 -3.85
C GLY A 45 12.64 -4.17 -3.19
N GLU A 46 12.63 -3.59 -1.97
CA GLU A 46 11.46 -3.52 -1.10
C GLU A 46 11.52 -2.37 -0.09
N GLY A 47 10.40 -2.15 0.61
CA GLY A 47 10.24 -1.35 1.82
C GLY A 47 10.73 0.09 1.73
N PRO A 48 10.42 0.88 0.67
CA PRO A 48 10.90 2.26 0.59
C PRO A 48 10.28 3.10 1.71
N VAL A 49 11.14 3.65 2.57
CA VAL A 49 10.70 4.51 3.68
C VAL A 49 11.61 5.75 3.77
N TRP A 50 10.97 6.92 3.91
CA TRP A 50 11.65 8.20 3.99
C TRP A 50 11.86 8.68 5.42
N HIS A 51 13.05 9.25 5.67
CA HIS A 51 13.35 9.95 6.91
C HIS A 51 13.97 11.32 6.58
N PRO A 52 13.52 12.42 7.19
CA PRO A 52 13.94 13.77 6.81
C PRO A 52 15.44 14.05 6.97
N GLN A 53 16.13 13.34 7.86
CA GLN A 53 17.58 13.49 8.08
C GLN A 53 18.41 12.40 7.36
N LEU A 54 17.85 11.21 7.15
CA LEU A 54 18.56 10.10 6.55
C LEU A 54 18.39 10.05 5.02
N GLY A 55 17.28 10.55 4.50
CA GLY A 55 16.84 10.32 3.14
C GLY A 55 16.00 9.04 3.05
N LEU A 56 16.07 8.35 1.93
CA LEU A 56 15.31 7.13 1.65
C LEU A 56 16.09 5.90 2.09
N LEU A 57 15.44 4.99 2.81
CA LEU A 57 15.91 3.64 3.05
C LEU A 57 15.10 2.65 2.21
N THR A 58 15.76 1.57 1.76
CA THR A 58 15.15 0.44 1.03
C THR A 58 15.78 -0.86 1.46
N SER A 59 15.02 -1.95 1.44
CA SER A 59 15.57 -3.31 1.52
C SER A 59 15.99 -3.78 0.13
N GLY A 60 17.18 -4.36 0.02
CA GLY A 60 17.67 -4.90 -1.25
C GLY A 60 19.03 -5.56 -1.13
N GLU A 61 19.25 -6.64 -1.91
CA GLU A 61 20.52 -7.39 -1.95
C GLU A 61 21.00 -7.85 -0.56
N GLY A 62 20.02 -8.21 0.31
CA GLY A 62 20.29 -8.66 1.69
C GLY A 62 20.59 -7.54 2.69
N ASN A 63 20.58 -6.29 2.28
CA ASN A 63 20.93 -5.13 3.10
C ASN A 63 19.74 -4.19 3.29
N ILE A 64 19.86 -3.27 4.25
CA ILE A 64 19.13 -2.00 4.21
C ILE A 64 20.05 -0.99 3.51
N ASN A 65 19.60 -0.47 2.38
CA ASN A 65 20.32 0.52 1.61
C ASN A 65 19.78 1.92 1.90
N ARG A 66 20.63 2.93 1.75
CA ARG A 66 20.30 4.33 1.96
C ARG A 66 20.62 5.15 0.71
N ARG A 67 19.67 5.96 0.30
CA ARG A 67 19.89 7.08 -0.61
C ARG A 67 19.73 8.37 0.19
N ASP A 68 20.84 9.08 0.44
CA ASP A 68 20.84 10.30 1.26
C ASP A 68 20.18 11.48 0.52
N LEU A 69 20.09 12.63 1.22
CA LEU A 69 19.46 13.84 0.69
C LEU A 69 20.17 14.42 -0.53
N SER A 70 21.46 14.11 -0.72
CA SER A 70 22.22 14.48 -1.92
C SER A 70 22.00 13.51 -3.10
N GLY A 71 21.34 12.39 -2.86
CA GLY A 71 21.12 11.33 -3.82
C GLY A 71 22.24 10.29 -3.90
N LYS A 72 23.22 10.33 -3.01
CA LYS A 72 24.29 9.33 -2.90
C LYS A 72 23.78 8.07 -2.23
N THR A 73 24.11 6.91 -2.80
CA THR A 73 23.75 5.60 -2.25
C THR A 73 24.86 5.01 -1.38
N SER A 74 24.45 4.30 -0.33
CA SER A 74 25.33 3.59 0.60
C SER A 74 24.56 2.47 1.30
N ILE A 75 25.25 1.51 1.89
CA ILE A 75 24.64 0.53 2.79
C ILE A 75 24.40 1.20 4.15
N TYR A 76 23.15 1.18 4.63
CA TYR A 76 22.78 1.63 5.96
C TYR A 76 23.01 0.54 7.00
N ARG A 77 22.63 -0.73 6.66
CA ARG A 77 22.83 -1.89 7.52
C ARG A 77 23.12 -3.14 6.67
N GLU A 78 24.33 -3.68 6.81
CA GLU A 78 24.75 -4.87 6.09
C GLU A 78 24.12 -6.14 6.66
N GLY A 79 23.83 -7.12 5.79
CA GLY A 79 23.32 -8.44 6.16
C GLY A 79 21.99 -8.39 6.94
N ALA A 80 21.20 -7.35 6.74
CA ALA A 80 19.95 -7.14 7.48
C ALA A 80 18.89 -8.20 7.15
N GLY A 81 18.80 -8.62 5.86
CA GLY A 81 17.84 -9.63 5.42
C GLY A 81 16.39 -9.22 5.60
N THR A 82 16.11 -7.93 5.36
CA THR A 82 14.80 -7.31 5.61
C THR A 82 13.94 -7.24 4.35
N ASN A 83 12.63 -7.06 4.55
CA ASN A 83 11.64 -6.74 3.52
C ASN A 83 11.00 -5.37 3.84
N GLY A 84 9.83 -5.31 4.44
CA GLY A 84 9.17 -4.07 4.82
C GLY A 84 9.94 -3.26 5.86
N LEU A 85 9.92 -1.93 5.70
CA LEU A 85 10.56 -0.95 6.57
C LEU A 85 9.55 0.14 6.95
N LEU A 86 9.57 0.58 8.22
CA LEU A 86 8.71 1.62 8.75
C LEU A 86 9.44 2.44 9.81
N PHE A 87 9.34 3.75 9.79
CA PHE A 87 9.69 4.58 10.96
C PHE A 87 8.47 4.75 11.86
N ASP A 88 8.63 4.42 13.14
CA ASP A 88 7.61 4.69 14.13
C ASP A 88 7.58 6.19 14.52
N ARG A 89 6.58 6.59 15.33
CA ARG A 89 6.39 7.99 15.76
C ARG A 89 7.57 8.57 16.55
N ARG A 90 8.51 7.73 17.01
CA ARG A 90 9.72 8.15 17.72
C ARG A 90 10.95 8.17 16.80
N GLY A 91 10.77 7.98 15.50
CA GLY A 91 11.83 7.93 14.51
C GLY A 91 12.70 6.66 14.59
N ARG A 92 12.19 5.59 15.22
CA ARG A 92 12.88 4.29 15.28
C ARG A 92 12.48 3.45 14.08
N LEU A 93 13.43 2.77 13.46
CA LEU A 93 13.17 1.94 12.31
C LEU A 93 12.64 0.57 12.77
N VAL A 94 11.43 0.22 12.36
CA VAL A 94 10.87 -1.13 12.54
C VAL A 94 10.96 -1.86 11.22
N VAL A 95 11.41 -3.11 11.26
CA VAL A 95 11.70 -3.91 10.07
C VAL A 95 11.08 -5.30 10.14
N CYS A 96 10.57 -5.78 9.03
CA CYS A 96 10.30 -7.19 8.81
C CYS A 96 11.64 -7.88 8.48
N ASP A 97 12.24 -8.53 9.47
CA ASP A 97 13.44 -9.34 9.29
C ASP A 97 13.03 -10.72 8.75
N ASN A 98 12.87 -10.76 7.45
CA ASN A 98 12.35 -11.90 6.71
C ASN A 98 13.27 -13.14 6.87
N VAL A 99 14.59 -12.95 6.83
CA VAL A 99 15.56 -14.05 6.93
C VAL A 99 15.58 -14.65 8.34
N ARG A 100 15.50 -13.81 9.39
CA ARG A 100 15.46 -14.29 10.78
C ARG A 100 14.05 -14.62 11.26
N ARG A 101 13.03 -14.35 10.43
CA ARG A 101 11.61 -14.64 10.70
C ARG A 101 11.12 -13.93 11.97
N GLN A 102 11.32 -12.60 12.03
CA GLN A 102 11.02 -11.78 13.21
C GLN A 102 10.72 -10.33 12.85
N ILE A 103 10.12 -9.59 13.78
CA ILE A 103 10.00 -8.14 13.71
C ILE A 103 11.04 -7.53 14.64
N THR A 104 11.86 -6.63 14.11
CA THR A 104 12.95 -5.99 14.84
C THR A 104 12.78 -4.46 14.80
N ARG A 105 13.03 -3.80 15.94
CA ARG A 105 13.14 -2.34 16.02
C ARG A 105 14.60 -1.96 16.12
N ILE A 106 15.01 -0.95 15.36
CA ILE A 106 16.36 -0.39 15.36
C ILE A 106 16.24 1.06 15.84
N ASP A 107 16.86 1.35 16.97
CA ASP A 107 16.90 2.69 17.56
C ASP A 107 17.91 3.57 16.80
N PRO A 108 17.85 4.93 16.90
CA PRO A 108 18.76 5.83 16.18
C PRO A 108 20.25 5.63 16.47
N ASP A 109 20.60 5.06 17.62
CA ASP A 109 21.97 4.68 17.99
C ASP A 109 22.44 3.36 17.36
N GLY A 110 21.56 2.69 16.56
CA GLY A 110 21.84 1.40 15.92
C GLY A 110 21.49 0.17 16.77
N THR A 111 21.09 0.35 18.03
CA THR A 111 20.66 -0.75 18.91
C THR A 111 19.44 -1.46 18.34
N ALA A 112 19.51 -2.78 18.18
CA ALA A 112 18.43 -3.60 17.65
C ALA A 112 17.71 -4.37 18.77
N THR A 113 16.40 -4.27 18.81
CA THR A 113 15.51 -5.00 19.74
C THR A 113 14.56 -5.88 18.94
N VAL A 114 14.53 -7.17 19.20
CA VAL A 114 13.51 -8.09 18.66
C VAL A 114 12.19 -7.84 19.37
N LEU A 115 11.17 -7.40 18.61
CA LEU A 115 9.83 -7.18 19.14
C LEU A 115 9.05 -8.48 19.26
N THR A 116 9.13 -9.34 18.25
CA THR A 116 8.56 -10.68 18.26
C THR A 116 9.26 -11.58 17.24
N LYS A 117 9.35 -12.89 17.51
CA LYS A 117 9.93 -13.91 16.62
C LYS A 117 9.10 -15.18 16.52
N SER A 118 7.96 -15.24 17.22
CA SER A 118 7.06 -16.39 17.22
C SER A 118 5.67 -15.98 17.68
N TYR A 119 4.68 -16.78 17.32
CA TYR A 119 3.31 -16.68 17.80
C TYR A 119 2.89 -18.04 18.40
N GLU A 120 2.42 -18.04 19.64
CA GLU A 120 2.05 -19.29 20.37
C GLU A 120 3.17 -20.35 20.35
N GLY A 121 4.44 -19.92 20.42
CA GLY A 121 5.60 -20.77 20.41
C GLY A 121 6.06 -21.26 19.04
N GLN A 122 5.34 -20.96 17.96
CA GLN A 122 5.65 -21.32 16.59
C GLN A 122 6.31 -20.14 15.87
N ARG A 123 7.37 -20.40 15.08
CA ARG A 123 8.10 -19.35 14.35
C ARG A 123 7.25 -18.82 13.19
N TYR A 124 7.35 -17.51 12.96
CA TYR A 124 6.74 -16.87 11.77
C TYR A 124 7.24 -17.52 10.47
N ASN A 125 6.51 -17.29 9.38
CA ASN A 125 6.91 -17.73 8.04
C ASN A 125 8.01 -16.83 7.47
N GLN A 126 7.62 -15.72 6.87
CA GLN A 126 8.53 -14.71 6.30
C GLN A 126 7.89 -13.33 6.46
N PRO A 127 7.96 -12.70 7.68
CA PRO A 127 7.39 -11.37 7.87
C PRO A 127 7.74 -10.45 6.70
N ASN A 128 6.70 -9.84 6.09
CA ASN A 128 6.84 -9.20 4.78
C ASN A 128 6.70 -7.68 4.86
N ASP A 129 5.52 -7.16 5.16
CA ASP A 129 5.29 -5.71 5.25
C ASP A 129 4.63 -5.32 6.56
N LEU A 130 4.64 -4.02 6.90
CA LEU A 130 4.16 -3.54 8.18
C LEU A 130 3.58 -2.12 8.09
N THR A 131 2.63 -1.85 8.99
CA THR A 131 2.03 -0.54 9.20
C THR A 131 1.84 -0.28 10.69
N ILE A 132 1.54 0.96 11.07
CA ILE A 132 1.31 1.36 12.46
C ILE A 132 0.09 2.28 12.52
N ASP A 133 -0.73 2.10 13.55
CA ASP A 133 -1.91 2.93 13.78
C ASP A 133 -1.64 4.12 14.72
N SER A 134 -2.70 4.90 15.02
CA SER A 134 -2.60 6.08 15.88
C SER A 134 -2.23 5.73 17.34
N LYS A 135 -2.49 4.51 17.78
CA LYS A 135 -2.20 4.00 19.14
C LYS A 135 -0.83 3.30 19.24
N ASN A 136 0.02 3.40 18.21
CA ASN A 136 1.33 2.74 18.10
C ASN A 136 1.26 1.19 18.13
N ARG A 137 0.16 0.60 17.67
CA ARG A 137 0.07 -0.82 17.42
C ARG A 137 0.67 -1.11 16.04
N ILE A 138 1.59 -2.07 15.97
CA ILE A 138 2.27 -2.44 14.73
C ILE A 138 1.57 -3.64 14.13
N TYR A 139 1.12 -3.52 12.90
CA TYR A 139 0.50 -4.60 12.13
C TYR A 139 1.52 -5.12 11.11
N PHE A 140 1.61 -6.42 10.93
CA PHE A 140 2.52 -7.01 9.94
C PHE A 140 1.93 -8.26 9.31
N THR A 141 2.36 -8.55 8.09
CA THR A 141 1.98 -9.74 7.33
C THR A 141 3.07 -10.79 7.42
N ASP A 142 2.66 -12.07 7.38
CA ASP A 142 3.56 -13.22 7.52
C ASP A 142 3.28 -14.29 6.44
N PRO A 143 3.46 -13.96 5.16
CA PRO A 143 3.29 -14.91 4.05
C PRO A 143 4.45 -15.89 3.98
N GLN A 144 4.31 -16.89 3.09
CA GLN A 144 5.40 -17.78 2.70
C GLN A 144 5.56 -17.81 1.19
N TYR A 145 6.58 -17.13 0.69
CA TYR A 145 6.99 -17.23 -0.71
C TYR A 145 8.00 -18.36 -0.92
N GLY A 146 7.93 -19.00 -2.07
CA GLY A 146 8.82 -20.12 -2.39
C GLY A 146 8.45 -21.42 -1.68
N LYS A 147 9.44 -22.12 -1.09
CA LYS A 147 9.21 -23.43 -0.49
C LYS A 147 8.41 -23.33 0.82
N ARG A 148 7.32 -24.08 0.90
CA ARG A 148 6.44 -24.12 2.09
C ARG A 148 6.95 -25.07 3.19
N SER A 149 7.95 -25.91 2.89
CA SER A 149 8.57 -26.76 3.90
C SER A 149 9.27 -25.93 4.99
N GLY A 150 8.77 -25.95 6.18
CA GLY A 150 9.28 -25.13 7.29
C GLY A 150 8.29 -24.10 7.83
N MET A 151 7.07 -24.06 7.29
CA MET A 151 5.94 -23.38 7.93
C MET A 151 5.55 -24.14 9.19
N GLU A 152 5.52 -23.41 10.30
CA GLU A 152 5.23 -23.99 11.62
C GLU A 152 3.83 -23.62 12.09
N ILE A 153 3.37 -22.39 11.76
CA ILE A 153 2.07 -21.90 12.25
C ILE A 153 0.94 -22.61 11.52
N ARG A 154 0.09 -23.28 12.31
CA ARG A 154 -1.04 -24.05 11.82
C ARG A 154 -2.29 -23.77 12.66
N ASP A 155 -3.45 -23.98 12.05
CA ASP A 155 -4.72 -24.01 12.77
C ASP A 155 -4.94 -25.38 13.47
N ARG A 156 -6.10 -25.51 14.12
CA ARG A 156 -6.46 -26.72 14.86
C ARG A 156 -6.62 -27.97 13.97
N ASP A 157 -6.87 -27.75 12.68
CA ASP A 157 -7.04 -28.80 11.68
C ASP A 157 -5.72 -29.13 10.97
N GLY A 158 -4.61 -28.49 11.38
CA GLY A 158 -3.28 -28.68 10.82
C GLY A 158 -3.01 -27.93 9.52
N ARG A 159 -3.91 -27.03 9.09
CA ARG A 159 -3.71 -26.19 7.89
C ARG A 159 -2.70 -25.09 8.19
N GLU A 160 -1.78 -24.88 7.25
CA GLU A 160 -0.79 -23.81 7.34
C GLU A 160 -1.48 -22.44 7.27
N ILE A 161 -0.99 -21.49 8.07
CA ILE A 161 -1.52 -20.12 8.14
C ILE A 161 -0.46 -19.15 7.61
N GLU A 162 -0.85 -18.36 6.62
CA GLU A 162 -0.19 -17.14 6.19
C GLU A 162 -1.01 -15.97 6.76
N GLY A 163 -0.61 -15.46 7.93
CA GLY A 163 -1.47 -14.60 8.75
C GLY A 163 -1.11 -13.12 8.72
N VAL A 164 -2.02 -12.33 9.28
CA VAL A 164 -1.74 -10.94 9.67
C VAL A 164 -1.75 -10.86 11.19
N TYR A 165 -0.76 -10.18 11.74
CA TYR A 165 -0.55 -10.06 13.18
C TYR A 165 -0.47 -8.61 13.61
N ARG A 166 -0.74 -8.36 14.89
CA ARG A 166 -0.59 -7.05 15.52
C ARG A 166 0.26 -7.19 16.80
N ILE A 167 1.23 -6.30 16.96
CA ILE A 167 2.03 -6.12 18.17
C ILE A 167 1.46 -4.90 18.90
N ASP A 168 1.04 -5.08 20.14
CA ASP A 168 0.55 -4.00 20.99
C ASP A 168 1.72 -3.28 21.71
N PRO A 169 1.53 -2.04 22.22
CA PRO A 169 2.59 -1.29 22.89
C PRO A 169 3.21 -1.96 24.12
N ASP A 170 2.50 -2.88 24.75
CA ASP A 170 2.99 -3.69 25.85
C ASP A 170 3.81 -4.92 25.43
N GLY A 171 3.96 -5.13 24.11
CA GLY A 171 4.68 -6.23 23.49
C GLY A 171 3.86 -7.50 23.28
N SER A 172 2.58 -7.51 23.66
CA SER A 172 1.69 -8.63 23.36
C SER A 172 1.44 -8.72 21.84
N VAL A 173 1.19 -9.94 21.36
CA VAL A 173 0.95 -10.21 19.93
C VAL A 173 -0.37 -10.94 19.77
N VAL A 174 -1.16 -10.49 18.82
CA VAL A 174 -2.40 -11.14 18.42
C VAL A 174 -2.42 -11.41 16.92
N ARG A 175 -2.87 -12.61 16.50
CA ARG A 175 -3.20 -12.88 15.10
C ARG A 175 -4.59 -12.31 14.82
N ILE A 176 -4.69 -11.43 13.83
CA ILE A 176 -5.92 -10.71 13.49
C ILE A 176 -6.60 -11.23 12.22
N ILE A 177 -5.85 -11.86 11.31
CA ILE A 177 -6.35 -12.54 10.11
C ILE A 177 -5.62 -13.89 10.01
N ALA A 178 -6.33 -14.95 9.64
CA ALA A 178 -5.77 -16.30 9.50
C ALA A 178 -5.91 -16.83 8.08
N HIS A 179 -7.15 -17.02 7.58
CA HIS A 179 -7.45 -17.62 6.28
C HIS A 179 -8.30 -16.74 5.37
N GLU A 180 -8.69 -15.55 5.84
CA GLU A 180 -9.52 -14.59 5.12
C GLU A 180 -8.76 -13.93 3.95
N VAL A 181 -7.43 -13.99 4.01
CA VAL A 181 -6.50 -13.57 2.95
C VAL A 181 -5.61 -14.76 2.63
N ASP A 182 -5.46 -15.08 1.35
CA ASP A 182 -4.74 -16.30 0.90
C ASP A 182 -3.23 -16.19 1.12
N ARG A 183 -2.63 -15.04 0.70
CA ARG A 183 -1.21 -14.71 0.96
C ARG A 183 -1.05 -13.22 1.20
N PRO A 184 -1.17 -12.77 2.45
CA PRO A 184 -1.07 -11.36 2.78
C PRO A 184 0.34 -10.81 2.51
N ASN A 185 0.39 -9.67 1.79
CA ASN A 185 1.62 -8.95 1.47
C ASN A 185 1.57 -7.54 2.06
N GLY A 186 1.46 -6.48 1.27
CA GLY A 186 1.34 -5.12 1.76
C GLY A 186 0.08 -4.91 2.60
N LEU A 187 0.16 -4.02 3.59
CA LEU A 187 -0.98 -3.64 4.40
C LEU A 187 -0.89 -2.18 4.84
N ILE A 188 -2.04 -1.56 5.10
CA ILE A 188 -2.07 -0.22 5.67
C ILE A 188 -3.35 0.01 6.49
N VAL A 189 -3.19 0.61 7.69
CA VAL A 189 -4.28 1.15 8.50
C VAL A 189 -4.57 2.58 8.06
N THR A 190 -5.84 2.94 7.94
CA THR A 190 -6.22 4.33 7.61
C THR A 190 -5.88 5.31 8.74
N PRO A 191 -5.61 6.60 8.45
CA PRO A 191 -5.23 7.59 9.46
C PRO A 191 -6.22 7.80 10.61
N ASP A 192 -7.48 7.45 10.40
CA ASP A 192 -8.57 7.51 11.37
C ASP A 192 -8.80 6.18 12.11
N ASP A 193 -7.91 5.20 11.92
CA ASP A 193 -7.95 3.85 12.48
C ASP A 193 -9.24 3.04 12.18
N LYS A 194 -9.98 3.42 11.12
CA LYS A 194 -11.26 2.76 10.80
C LYS A 194 -11.16 1.57 9.88
N TYR A 195 -10.12 1.51 9.05
CA TYR A 195 -9.98 0.46 8.06
C TYR A 195 -8.55 -0.08 8.01
N LEU A 196 -8.46 -1.38 7.76
CA LEU A 196 -7.24 -2.07 7.37
C LEU A 196 -7.40 -2.53 5.91
N PHE A 197 -6.48 -2.11 5.04
CA PHE A 197 -6.33 -2.67 3.71
C PHE A 197 -5.24 -3.75 3.75
N VAL A 198 -5.47 -4.85 3.04
CA VAL A 198 -4.51 -5.97 2.93
C VAL A 198 -4.42 -6.40 1.47
N ALA A 199 -3.21 -6.43 0.95
CA ALA A 199 -2.87 -7.02 -0.33
C ALA A 199 -2.85 -8.54 -0.22
N ASP A 200 -3.55 -9.21 -1.12
CA ASP A 200 -3.57 -10.66 -1.27
C ASP A 200 -2.79 -11.01 -2.55
N ASN A 201 -1.56 -11.46 -2.40
CA ASN A 201 -0.64 -11.67 -3.52
C ASN A 201 -0.16 -13.14 -3.58
N ASN A 202 -1.09 -14.06 -3.81
CA ASN A 202 -0.72 -15.43 -4.08
C ASN A 202 -0.39 -15.62 -5.57
N ASN A 203 0.89 -15.56 -5.91
CA ASN A 203 1.41 -15.70 -7.26
C ASN A 203 1.48 -17.16 -7.78
N SER A 204 0.90 -18.11 -7.04
CA SER A 204 0.75 -19.50 -7.50
C SER A 204 -0.41 -19.60 -8.50
N LEU A 205 -0.44 -20.66 -9.29
CA LEU A 205 -1.53 -20.92 -10.23
C LEU A 205 -2.88 -21.03 -9.48
N GLY A 206 -3.84 -20.17 -9.84
CA GLY A 206 -5.15 -20.09 -9.21
C GLY A 206 -5.18 -19.37 -7.86
N GLY A 207 -4.05 -18.83 -7.39
CA GLY A 207 -3.98 -18.05 -6.15
C GLY A 207 -4.70 -16.70 -6.24
N ALA A 208 -5.09 -16.15 -5.11
CA ALA A 208 -5.79 -14.88 -5.02
C ALA A 208 -4.85 -13.70 -5.29
N ARG A 209 -5.36 -12.70 -6.04
CA ARG A 209 -4.64 -11.48 -6.41
C ARG A 209 -5.57 -10.29 -6.23
N LYS A 210 -5.82 -9.96 -4.94
CA LYS A 210 -6.92 -9.09 -4.55
C LYS A 210 -6.47 -8.04 -3.55
N LEU A 211 -7.13 -6.91 -3.58
CA LEU A 211 -7.03 -5.90 -2.54
C LEU A 211 -8.28 -5.97 -1.67
N TRP A 212 -8.10 -6.26 -0.40
CA TRP A 212 -9.15 -6.36 0.59
C TRP A 212 -9.16 -5.18 1.54
N ARG A 213 -10.36 -4.81 2.02
CA ARG A 213 -10.55 -3.86 3.11
C ARG A 213 -11.39 -4.49 4.21
N PHE A 214 -10.98 -4.28 5.46
CA PHE A 214 -11.68 -4.68 6.67
C PHE A 214 -11.99 -3.44 7.51
N ALA A 215 -13.16 -3.36 8.12
CA ALA A 215 -13.43 -2.37 9.15
C ALA A 215 -12.69 -2.75 10.43
N LEU A 216 -12.13 -1.76 11.12
CA LEU A 216 -11.50 -1.94 12.42
C LEU A 216 -12.42 -1.43 13.53
N ASP A 217 -12.47 -2.16 14.63
CA ASP A 217 -13.09 -1.69 15.86
C ASP A 217 -12.19 -0.72 16.65
N GLY A 218 -12.69 -0.20 17.78
CA GLY A 218 -11.95 0.72 18.64
C GLY A 218 -10.64 0.13 19.19
N ASP A 219 -10.55 -1.19 19.27
CA ASP A 219 -9.35 -1.90 19.70
C ASP A 219 -8.43 -2.29 18.53
N GLY A 220 -8.79 -1.91 17.29
CA GLY A 220 -8.00 -2.18 16.08
C GLY A 220 -8.05 -3.64 15.65
N MET A 221 -9.10 -4.35 16.04
CA MET A 221 -9.38 -5.68 15.52
C MET A 221 -10.23 -5.58 14.28
N PRO A 222 -9.92 -6.32 13.20
CA PRO A 222 -10.76 -6.34 12.02
C PRO A 222 -12.07 -7.08 12.29
N ASP A 223 -13.18 -6.48 11.89
CA ASP A 223 -14.42 -7.21 11.70
C ASP A 223 -14.29 -8.04 10.41
N LEU A 224 -14.04 -9.33 10.55
CA LEU A 224 -13.83 -10.25 9.43
C LEU A 224 -15.08 -10.36 8.53
N ALA A 225 -16.27 -10.14 9.08
CA ALA A 225 -17.52 -10.14 8.30
C ALA A 225 -17.64 -8.89 7.40
N SER A 226 -16.88 -7.82 7.69
CA SER A 226 -16.84 -6.60 6.88
C SER A 226 -15.93 -6.68 5.66
N GLN A 227 -15.27 -7.83 5.42
CA GLN A 227 -14.34 -8.03 4.31
C GLN A 227 -14.94 -7.56 2.98
N THR A 228 -14.31 -6.57 2.38
CA THR A 228 -14.77 -5.95 1.13
C THR A 228 -13.70 -6.05 0.06
N LEU A 229 -14.06 -6.59 -1.10
CA LEU A 229 -13.18 -6.60 -2.27
C LEU A 229 -13.10 -5.18 -2.87
N ILE A 230 -11.90 -4.61 -2.91
CA ILE A 230 -11.64 -3.32 -3.55
C ILE A 230 -11.25 -3.51 -5.01
N HIS A 231 -10.32 -4.43 -5.29
CA HIS A 231 -9.90 -4.73 -6.65
C HIS A 231 -9.43 -6.18 -6.78
N ASP A 232 -9.56 -6.73 -7.99
CA ASP A 232 -9.11 -8.09 -8.34
C ASP A 232 -8.30 -8.03 -9.63
N TRP A 233 -7.00 -8.29 -9.53
CA TRP A 233 -6.06 -8.34 -10.67
C TRP A 233 -6.18 -9.60 -11.51
N LYS A 234 -7.10 -10.52 -11.15
CA LYS A 234 -7.41 -11.76 -11.89
C LYS A 234 -6.20 -12.68 -12.02
N THR A 235 -5.66 -12.75 -13.23
CA THR A 235 -4.54 -13.62 -13.60
C THR A 235 -3.19 -12.91 -13.72
N THR A 236 -3.16 -11.57 -13.66
CA THR A 236 -1.89 -10.82 -13.60
C THR A 236 -1.37 -10.75 -12.16
N ARG A 237 -0.16 -10.22 -11.95
CA ARG A 237 0.42 -10.06 -10.62
C ARG A 237 -0.48 -9.20 -9.73
N GLY A 238 -0.78 -9.73 -8.55
CA GLY A 238 -1.59 -9.06 -7.53
C GLY A 238 -0.91 -7.85 -6.88
N PRO A 239 -1.62 -7.24 -5.92
CA PRO A 239 -1.09 -6.10 -5.18
C PRO A 239 0.04 -6.54 -4.25
N ASP A 240 1.05 -5.66 -4.12
CA ASP A 240 2.19 -5.81 -3.24
C ASP A 240 2.18 -4.71 -2.17
N GLY A 241 3.18 -3.87 -2.04
CA GLY A 241 3.20 -2.77 -1.09
C GLY A 241 2.25 -1.62 -1.43
N MET A 242 1.84 -0.86 -0.42
CA MET A 242 0.90 0.25 -0.60
C MET A 242 1.12 1.40 0.37
N LYS A 243 0.71 2.63 -0.01
CA LYS A 243 0.72 3.83 0.84
C LYS A 243 -0.51 4.70 0.60
N LEU A 244 -0.83 5.54 1.59
CA LEU A 244 -1.90 6.55 1.51
C LEU A 244 -1.32 7.95 1.32
N ASP A 245 -2.05 8.81 0.62
CA ASP A 245 -1.81 10.25 0.64
C ASP A 245 -2.69 10.97 1.69
N GLN A 246 -2.51 12.28 1.82
CA GLN A 246 -3.25 13.09 2.79
C GLN A 246 -4.74 13.26 2.47
N GLN A 247 -5.17 12.91 1.24
CA GLN A 247 -6.60 12.88 0.85
C GLN A 247 -7.20 11.48 1.01
N GLY A 248 -6.45 10.51 1.53
CA GLY A 248 -6.89 9.13 1.72
C GLY A 248 -6.94 8.31 0.44
N ARG A 249 -6.28 8.76 -0.64
CA ARG A 249 -6.11 7.96 -1.86
C ARG A 249 -5.05 6.90 -1.59
N LEU A 250 -5.32 5.67 -2.02
CA LEU A 250 -4.44 4.52 -1.81
C LEU A 250 -3.63 4.24 -3.08
N TYR A 251 -2.32 4.24 -2.95
CA TYR A 251 -1.34 3.94 -3.99
C TYR A 251 -0.84 2.51 -3.79
N VAL A 252 -1.04 1.66 -4.78
CA VAL A 252 -0.77 0.20 -4.70
C VAL A 252 0.18 -0.22 -5.80
N ALA A 253 1.31 -0.80 -5.44
CA ALA A 253 2.22 -1.46 -6.37
C ALA A 253 1.62 -2.79 -6.82
N ALA A 254 1.54 -3.05 -8.14
CA ALA A 254 0.97 -4.28 -8.67
C ALA A 254 1.31 -4.49 -10.16
N GLY A 255 0.93 -5.64 -10.70
CA GLY A 255 0.98 -5.95 -12.13
C GLY A 255 2.33 -6.45 -12.62
N LEU A 256 2.36 -6.90 -13.88
CA LEU A 256 3.54 -7.36 -14.60
C LEU A 256 3.59 -6.77 -16.01
N ASN A 257 4.79 -6.49 -16.51
CA ASN A 257 5.04 -6.15 -17.92
C ASN A 257 5.27 -7.40 -18.77
N LYS A 258 5.78 -8.48 -18.15
CA LYS A 258 6.05 -9.76 -18.81
C LYS A 258 5.35 -10.89 -18.08
N PRO A 259 4.66 -11.79 -18.79
CA PRO A 259 3.96 -12.89 -18.15
C PRO A 259 4.92 -13.92 -17.53
N HIS A 260 4.52 -14.50 -16.41
CA HIS A 260 5.16 -15.67 -15.78
C HIS A 260 4.27 -16.90 -15.93
N LEU A 261 4.05 -17.30 -17.16
CA LEU A 261 3.15 -18.41 -17.50
C LEU A 261 3.63 -19.76 -16.95
N PRO A 262 2.71 -20.65 -16.54
CA PRO A 262 1.24 -20.51 -16.57
C PRO A 262 0.66 -19.78 -15.34
N GLN A 263 1.47 -19.28 -14.40
CA GLN A 263 1.03 -18.75 -13.12
C GLN A 263 0.40 -17.38 -13.25
N GLU A 264 1.01 -16.48 -14.06
CA GLU A 264 0.59 -15.08 -14.16
C GLU A 264 0.64 -14.57 -15.59
N THR A 265 -0.38 -13.82 -15.97
CA THR A 265 -0.43 -13.07 -17.23
C THR A 265 0.15 -11.66 -17.03
N ALA A 266 0.26 -10.88 -18.13
CA ALA A 266 0.63 -9.47 -18.11
C ALA A 266 -0.45 -8.64 -18.80
N ASP A 267 -1.71 -8.84 -18.39
CA ASP A 267 -2.85 -8.11 -18.95
C ASP A 267 -2.86 -6.64 -18.50
N PRO A 268 -3.25 -5.71 -19.37
CA PRO A 268 -3.34 -4.28 -19.02
C PRO A 268 -4.42 -3.98 -17.96
N PRO A 269 -4.17 -3.03 -17.07
CA PRO A 269 -2.94 -2.26 -16.88
C PRO A 269 -1.81 -3.14 -16.36
N THR A 270 -0.57 -2.89 -16.84
CA THR A 270 0.62 -3.71 -16.56
C THR A 270 1.26 -3.37 -15.19
N ALA A 271 2.58 -3.60 -15.04
CA ALA A 271 3.30 -3.23 -13.83
C ALA A 271 3.25 -1.71 -13.57
N GLY A 272 2.92 -1.31 -12.34
CA GLY A 272 2.84 0.10 -12.00
C GLY A 272 2.22 0.39 -10.65
N ILE A 273 1.87 1.66 -10.47
CA ILE A 273 1.14 2.14 -9.29
C ILE A 273 -0.31 2.40 -9.68
N TYR A 274 -1.20 1.66 -9.05
CA TYR A 274 -2.65 1.79 -9.16
C TYR A 274 -3.13 2.71 -8.04
N VAL A 275 -3.92 3.74 -8.38
CA VAL A 275 -4.42 4.69 -7.38
C VAL A 275 -5.92 4.53 -7.20
N PHE A 276 -6.32 4.27 -5.97
CA PHE A 276 -7.72 4.15 -5.59
C PHE A 276 -8.15 5.35 -4.77
N SER A 277 -9.36 5.84 -5.01
CA SER A 277 -9.99 6.84 -4.15
C SER A 277 -10.24 6.28 -2.75
N ALA A 278 -10.50 7.14 -1.76
CA ALA A 278 -10.91 6.72 -0.41
C ALA A 278 -12.15 5.81 -0.40
N ALA A 279 -12.99 5.89 -1.45
CA ALA A 279 -14.14 5.00 -1.64
C ALA A 279 -13.77 3.64 -2.28
N GLY A 280 -12.51 3.41 -2.66
CA GLY A 280 -12.04 2.17 -3.28
C GLY A 280 -12.24 2.08 -4.80
N LYS A 281 -12.55 3.20 -5.48
CA LYS A 281 -12.62 3.23 -6.95
C LYS A 281 -11.23 3.46 -7.52
N LEU A 282 -10.79 2.67 -8.50
CA LEU A 282 -9.59 2.94 -9.29
C LEU A 282 -9.79 4.26 -10.06
N ILE A 283 -8.92 5.24 -9.81
CA ILE A 283 -9.02 6.60 -10.37
C ILE A 283 -7.84 6.98 -11.24
N ASP A 284 -6.67 6.35 -11.05
CA ASP A 284 -5.48 6.65 -11.85
C ASP A 284 -4.52 5.46 -11.87
N PHE A 285 -3.58 5.47 -12.82
CA PHE A 285 -2.53 4.45 -12.96
C PHE A 285 -1.31 5.07 -13.62
N VAL A 286 -0.12 4.75 -13.11
CA VAL A 286 1.15 5.07 -13.77
C VAL A 286 1.98 3.80 -13.96
N ALA A 287 2.39 3.53 -15.20
CA ALA A 287 3.20 2.36 -15.53
C ALA A 287 4.65 2.53 -15.05
N ILE A 288 5.22 1.46 -14.51
CA ILE A 288 6.66 1.36 -14.20
C ILE A 288 7.28 0.38 -15.22
N PRO A 289 8.27 0.80 -16.03
CA PRO A 289 8.81 -0.02 -17.12
C PRO A 289 9.79 -1.11 -16.64
N ARG A 290 9.61 -1.62 -15.42
CA ARG A 290 10.45 -2.65 -14.80
C ARG A 290 9.60 -3.61 -13.99
N ASP A 291 9.81 -4.90 -14.15
CA ASP A 291 9.23 -5.97 -13.32
C ASP A 291 10.15 -6.32 -12.15
N GLU A 292 9.63 -6.68 -11.02
CA GLU A 292 8.24 -6.57 -10.59
C GLU A 292 8.07 -5.27 -9.81
N THR A 293 6.93 -4.56 -9.94
CA THR A 293 6.66 -3.40 -9.07
C THR A 293 6.24 -3.91 -7.69
N THR A 294 7.11 -3.72 -6.69
CA THR A 294 6.98 -4.39 -5.39
C THR A 294 6.40 -3.47 -4.30
N ASN A 295 6.86 -2.22 -4.20
CA ASN A 295 6.40 -1.36 -3.11
C ASN A 295 6.50 0.12 -3.51
N CYS A 296 5.91 0.98 -2.68
CA CYS A 296 6.04 2.44 -2.81
C CYS A 296 6.16 3.13 -1.46
N GLY A 297 6.68 4.37 -1.46
CA GLY A 297 6.82 5.18 -0.25
C GLY A 297 6.89 6.65 -0.57
N PHE A 298 6.16 7.46 0.17
CA PHE A 298 6.22 8.92 0.01
C PHE A 298 7.40 9.51 0.76
N GLY A 299 8.03 10.53 0.16
CA GLY A 299 9.11 11.26 0.78
C GLY A 299 9.44 12.56 0.01
N GLY A 300 10.69 13.03 0.17
CA GLY A 300 11.07 14.35 -0.29
C GLY A 300 10.75 15.43 0.76
N GLU A 301 11.25 16.64 0.55
CA GLU A 301 11.10 17.74 1.48
C GLU A 301 9.63 18.16 1.68
N ASP A 302 8.84 18.12 0.59
CA ASP A 302 7.42 18.46 0.58
C ASP A 302 6.49 17.23 0.76
N GLY A 303 7.06 16.01 0.83
CA GLY A 303 6.31 14.77 0.93
C GLY A 303 5.59 14.35 -0.35
N LYS A 304 5.85 15.00 -1.48
CA LYS A 304 5.16 14.75 -2.76
C LYS A 304 5.94 13.87 -3.74
N THR A 305 7.09 13.37 -3.35
CA THR A 305 7.82 12.39 -4.15
C THR A 305 7.37 10.99 -3.75
N LEU A 306 6.72 10.28 -4.67
CA LEU A 306 6.46 8.86 -4.53
C LEU A 306 7.68 8.10 -5.05
N PHE A 307 8.36 7.39 -4.16
CA PHE A 307 9.41 6.43 -4.49
C PHE A 307 8.79 5.07 -4.74
N VAL A 308 9.25 4.38 -5.79
CA VAL A 308 8.72 3.06 -6.18
C VAL A 308 9.89 2.10 -6.35
N THR A 309 9.78 0.93 -5.73
CA THR A 309 10.71 -0.19 -5.94
C THR A 309 10.18 -1.13 -7.01
N ALA A 310 11.03 -1.48 -7.97
CA ALA A 310 10.66 -2.38 -9.06
C ALA A 310 11.88 -3.16 -9.57
N GLY A 311 11.84 -4.50 -9.46
CA GLY A 311 12.89 -5.39 -9.95
C GLY A 311 14.29 -5.03 -9.44
N GLY A 312 14.40 -4.64 -8.17
CA GLY A 312 15.64 -4.20 -7.52
C GLY A 312 16.04 -2.76 -7.83
N SER A 313 15.31 -2.04 -8.67
CA SER A 313 15.54 -0.64 -9.03
C SER A 313 14.65 0.32 -8.26
N LEU A 314 15.08 1.59 -8.17
CA LEU A 314 14.35 2.67 -7.53
C LEU A 314 13.89 3.70 -8.54
N TRP A 315 12.62 4.08 -8.46
CA TRP A 315 11.97 5.09 -9.29
C TRP A 315 11.41 6.21 -8.44
N SER A 316 11.18 7.37 -9.03
CA SER A 316 10.47 8.49 -8.41
C SER A 316 9.43 9.08 -9.35
N ILE A 317 8.32 9.52 -8.76
CA ILE A 317 7.21 10.18 -9.46
C ILE A 317 6.78 11.36 -8.59
N GLN A 318 6.48 12.52 -9.19
CA GLN A 318 5.89 13.64 -8.45
C GLN A 318 4.38 13.48 -8.38
N THR A 319 3.81 13.69 -7.20
CA THR A 319 2.36 13.64 -6.95
C THR A 319 1.83 15.02 -6.60
N ALA A 320 0.56 15.26 -6.90
CA ALA A 320 -0.10 16.54 -6.58
C ALA A 320 -0.28 16.71 -5.05
N VAL A 321 -0.56 15.62 -4.35
CA VAL A 321 -0.85 15.60 -2.91
C VAL A 321 0.27 14.87 -2.17
N PRO A 322 0.73 15.40 -1.01
CA PRO A 322 1.72 14.71 -0.19
C PRO A 322 1.20 13.39 0.35
N GLY A 323 2.12 12.45 0.57
CA GLY A 323 1.83 11.22 1.28
C GLY A 323 1.40 11.46 2.74
N TYR A 324 0.58 10.57 3.26
CA TYR A 324 0.30 10.54 4.69
C TYR A 324 1.57 10.15 5.45
N GLN A 325 1.95 10.98 6.39
CA GLN A 325 3.11 10.74 7.27
C GLN A 325 2.62 10.34 8.66
N ILE A 326 3.16 9.27 9.19
CA ILE A 326 2.97 8.86 10.58
C ILE A 326 3.69 9.91 11.46
N ARG A 327 2.92 10.71 12.20
CA ARG A 327 3.43 11.79 13.06
C ARG A 327 3.19 11.47 14.52
#